data_6739ba4ab0d3edb6df59d8a14341bf31
#
_entry.id   6739ba4ab0d3edb6df59d8a14341bf31
#
_cell.length_a   1.000
_cell.length_b   1.000
_cell.length_c   1.000
_cell.angle_alpha   90.00
_cell.angle_beta   90.00
_cell.angle_gamma   90.00
#
_symmetry.space_group_name_H-M   'P 1'
#
loop_
_entity.id
_entity.type
_entity.pdbx_description
1 polymer ?
#
loop_
_entity_poly.entity_id
_entity_poly.type
_entity_poly.pdbx_seq_one_letter_code
_entity_poly.pdbx_strand_id
1 'polypeptide(L)'
;MRPAGVFAGVFLLLALYCGFDPFKHSAISEIKDFKAYRVDPPAWSEIPVEKDTQNLLQKSEIKFLNQIQGPESIAFDPKGHGPYTGIADGRIVLWDGEKWTDFAYTSANRSGLCDPKPSPLSYLENEHICGRPLGLRFDKKTGDLYIADAYFGLMKVGPEGGLAETLTTEAEGVPLLFTNDLDVDDEGNVYFTDSSTKYQRRNYMLLVYSAEDSGRVLKYNPNTKQTTVLVRNLQFPNGLSLSKDGSFFVFCEGAKGRLQKYWLKGEKAGTFEVMAVLPGYPDNVSANERGEFWVAIHCRRTIYSYINSIYPQLRLFLLKLPIPVKLRALLHLGGKLPAIVVKYSPEGKLLRILEDEEGKVVRAVSDVEEKDGKLWMGSVLMPFIAVYQLE
;
A
#
# COMPACT_ATOMS: atom_id res chain seq x y z
N MET A 1 -17.39 -42.30 -23.78
CA MET A 1 -16.76 -41.04 -24.31
C MET A 1 -15.30 -41.01 -23.83
N ARG A 2 -14.37 -40.68 -24.72
CA ARG A 2 -12.95 -40.57 -24.30
C ARG A 2 -12.83 -39.39 -23.32
N PRO A 3 -12.08 -39.51 -22.22
CA PRO A 3 -11.92 -38.42 -21.22
C PRO A 3 -11.58 -37.06 -21.82
N ALA A 4 -10.75 -37.06 -22.87
CA ALA A 4 -10.37 -35.84 -23.61
C ALA A 4 -11.57 -35.11 -24.24
N GLY A 5 -12.60 -35.86 -24.76
CA GLY A 5 -13.79 -35.23 -25.32
C GLY A 5 -14.71 -34.58 -24.29
N VAL A 6 -14.75 -35.14 -23.06
CA VAL A 6 -15.46 -34.53 -21.94
C VAL A 6 -14.79 -33.26 -21.47
N PHE A 7 -13.47 -33.27 -21.32
CA PHE A 7 -12.70 -32.08 -20.97
C PHE A 7 -12.82 -30.95 -22.00
N ALA A 8 -12.75 -31.28 -23.29
CA ALA A 8 -12.93 -30.30 -24.37
C ALA A 8 -14.35 -29.70 -24.36
N GLY A 9 -15.37 -30.52 -24.13
CA GLY A 9 -16.78 -30.07 -24.02
C GLY A 9 -16.99 -29.14 -22.83
N VAL A 10 -16.48 -29.49 -21.65
CA VAL A 10 -16.56 -28.65 -20.45
C VAL A 10 -15.81 -27.34 -20.65
N PHE A 11 -14.63 -27.38 -21.24
CA PHE A 11 -13.86 -26.16 -21.54
C PHE A 11 -14.58 -25.23 -22.50
N LEU A 12 -15.20 -25.78 -23.57
CA LEU A 12 -15.97 -25.01 -24.52
C LEU A 12 -17.20 -24.36 -23.86
N LEU A 13 -17.94 -25.10 -23.03
CA LEU A 13 -19.08 -24.55 -22.28
C LEU A 13 -18.67 -23.44 -21.33
N LEU A 14 -17.54 -23.58 -20.60
CA LEU A 14 -17.00 -22.54 -19.75
C LEU A 14 -16.55 -21.32 -20.55
N ALA A 15 -15.93 -21.53 -21.71
CA ALA A 15 -15.50 -20.44 -22.59
C ALA A 15 -16.68 -19.64 -23.12
N LEU A 16 -17.74 -20.33 -23.53
CA LEU A 16 -19.00 -19.70 -23.95
C LEU A 16 -19.67 -18.95 -22.78
N TYR A 17 -19.77 -19.59 -21.62
CA TYR A 17 -20.30 -18.96 -20.42
C TYR A 17 -19.54 -17.68 -20.07
N CYS A 18 -18.22 -17.74 -20.01
CA CYS A 18 -17.38 -16.56 -19.74
C CYS A 18 -17.48 -15.49 -20.84
N GLY A 19 -17.66 -15.89 -22.08
CA GLY A 19 -17.86 -14.98 -23.23
C GLY A 19 -19.12 -14.14 -23.10
N PHE A 20 -20.21 -14.76 -22.71
CA PHE A 20 -21.55 -14.14 -22.62
C PHE A 20 -21.85 -13.56 -21.24
N ASP A 21 -21.22 -14.07 -20.15
CA ASP A 21 -21.51 -13.72 -18.73
C ASP A 21 -23.03 -13.54 -18.47
N PRO A 22 -23.87 -14.55 -18.79
CA PRO A 22 -25.31 -14.38 -18.86
C PRO A 22 -25.98 -14.05 -17.53
N PHE A 23 -25.31 -14.34 -16.42
CA PHE A 23 -25.82 -14.08 -15.06
C PHE A 23 -25.08 -12.95 -14.38
N LYS A 24 -24.17 -12.27 -15.07
CA LYS A 24 -23.34 -11.17 -14.51
C LYS A 24 -22.64 -11.56 -13.21
N HIS A 25 -22.13 -12.79 -13.13
CA HIS A 25 -21.40 -13.29 -11.94
C HIS A 25 -19.92 -12.94 -11.93
N SER A 26 -19.39 -12.40 -13.02
CA SER A 26 -17.99 -12.04 -13.07
C SER A 26 -17.71 -10.83 -12.18
N ALA A 27 -16.50 -10.79 -11.61
CA ALA A 27 -16.05 -9.66 -10.79
C ALA A 27 -16.01 -8.32 -11.55
N ILE A 28 -16.15 -8.37 -12.88
CA ILE A 28 -16.03 -7.21 -13.78
C ILE A 28 -17.31 -6.96 -14.60
N SER A 29 -18.41 -7.70 -14.33
CA SER A 29 -19.64 -7.68 -15.12
C SER A 29 -20.31 -6.31 -15.20
N GLU A 30 -20.22 -5.53 -14.12
CA GLU A 30 -20.83 -4.21 -14.01
C GLU A 30 -19.91 -3.08 -14.50
N ILE A 31 -18.65 -3.41 -14.87
CA ILE A 31 -17.66 -2.42 -15.24
C ILE A 31 -17.58 -2.34 -16.76
N LYS A 32 -18.14 -1.27 -17.29
CA LYS A 32 -18.09 -1.00 -18.72
C LYS A 32 -16.64 -0.86 -19.20
N ASP A 33 -16.31 -1.57 -20.27
CA ASP A 33 -15.00 -1.47 -20.95
C ASP A 33 -13.79 -1.80 -20.05
N PHE A 34 -13.94 -2.72 -19.07
CA PHE A 34 -12.84 -3.16 -18.24
C PHE A 34 -11.68 -3.71 -19.09
N LYS A 35 -10.48 -3.18 -18.86
CA LYS A 35 -9.26 -3.60 -19.54
C LYS A 35 -8.25 -4.13 -18.54
N ALA A 36 -7.59 -5.23 -18.89
CA ALA A 36 -6.43 -5.73 -18.19
C ALA A 36 -5.16 -5.35 -18.96
N TYR A 37 -4.22 -4.71 -18.29
CA TYR A 37 -2.96 -4.27 -18.88
C TYR A 37 -1.86 -5.28 -18.54
N ARG A 38 -0.92 -5.42 -19.45
CA ARG A 38 0.26 -6.24 -19.21
C ARG A 38 1.11 -5.58 -18.12
N VAL A 39 1.60 -6.39 -17.21
CA VAL A 39 2.67 -6.01 -16.31
C VAL A 39 3.94 -6.66 -16.82
N ASP A 40 5.05 -5.90 -16.87
CA ASP A 40 6.36 -6.43 -17.16
C ASP A 40 7.13 -6.61 -15.82
N PRO A 41 6.93 -7.75 -15.12
CA PRO A 41 7.63 -8.03 -13.89
C PRO A 41 9.11 -8.28 -14.17
N PRO A 42 9.99 -8.20 -13.15
CA PRO A 42 11.35 -8.71 -13.24
C PRO A 42 11.36 -10.17 -13.72
N ALA A 43 12.44 -10.60 -14.38
CA ALA A 43 12.57 -12.01 -14.74
C ALA A 43 12.48 -12.89 -13.48
N TRP A 44 11.90 -14.09 -13.62
CA TRP A 44 11.70 -14.97 -12.46
C TRP A 44 13.01 -15.27 -11.72
N SER A 45 14.12 -15.35 -12.44
CA SER A 45 15.47 -15.54 -11.91
C SER A 45 16.05 -14.36 -11.15
N GLU A 46 15.48 -13.16 -11.32
CA GLU A 46 15.92 -11.94 -10.62
C GLU A 46 15.17 -11.73 -9.29
N ILE A 47 14.09 -12.48 -9.09
CA ILE A 47 13.28 -12.34 -7.86
C ILE A 47 14.05 -12.97 -6.70
N PRO A 48 14.29 -12.22 -5.60
CA PRO A 48 14.98 -12.75 -4.43
C PRO A 48 14.29 -13.99 -3.88
N VAL A 49 15.08 -15.05 -3.68
CA VAL A 49 14.62 -16.35 -3.15
C VAL A 49 14.90 -16.52 -1.66
N GLU A 50 15.66 -15.60 -1.09
CA GLU A 50 16.02 -15.56 0.31
C GLU A 50 14.77 -15.57 1.19
N LYS A 51 14.84 -16.29 2.31
CA LYS A 51 13.78 -16.42 3.29
C LYS A 51 14.33 -16.35 4.71
N ASP A 52 13.49 -15.89 5.62
CA ASP A 52 13.71 -16.08 7.06
C ASP A 52 13.21 -17.48 7.48
N THR A 53 14.11 -18.45 7.48
CA THR A 53 13.80 -19.84 7.88
C THR A 53 13.43 -20.00 9.35
N GLN A 54 13.70 -18.97 10.17
CA GLN A 54 13.40 -18.98 11.60
C GLN A 54 12.02 -18.39 11.92
N ASN A 55 11.37 -17.77 10.92
CA ASN A 55 10.09 -17.07 11.11
C ASN A 55 10.14 -16.07 12.28
N LEU A 56 11.15 -15.18 12.27
CA LEU A 56 11.46 -14.30 13.40
C LEU A 56 10.29 -13.38 13.78
N LEU A 57 9.45 -12.98 12.82
CA LEU A 57 8.27 -12.16 13.12
C LEU A 57 7.23 -12.88 14.00
N GLN A 58 7.30 -14.23 14.16
CA GLN A 58 6.47 -14.93 15.14
C GLN A 58 6.84 -14.59 16.60
N LYS A 59 8.01 -13.98 16.83
CA LYS A 59 8.41 -13.46 18.15
C LYS A 59 7.86 -12.06 18.44
N SER A 60 7.09 -11.47 17.52
CA SER A 60 6.51 -10.14 17.71
C SER A 60 5.46 -10.14 18.82
N GLU A 61 5.42 -9.04 19.57
CA GLU A 61 4.34 -8.72 20.48
C GLU A 61 3.15 -8.13 19.71
N ILE A 62 1.96 -8.66 19.90
CA ILE A 62 0.73 -8.06 19.38
C ILE A 62 0.20 -7.04 20.37
N LYS A 63 0.15 -5.76 19.94
CA LYS A 63 -0.36 -4.66 20.74
C LYS A 63 -1.73 -4.19 20.25
N PHE A 64 -2.54 -3.73 21.18
CA PHE A 64 -3.82 -3.03 20.91
C PHE A 64 -4.86 -3.87 20.16
N LEU A 65 -4.82 -5.18 20.32
CA LEU A 65 -5.74 -6.11 19.65
C LEU A 65 -7.21 -5.69 19.87
N ASN A 66 -7.93 -5.49 18.77
CA ASN A 66 -9.33 -5.03 18.70
C ASN A 66 -9.61 -3.64 19.28
N GLN A 67 -8.61 -2.88 19.69
CA GLN A 67 -8.77 -1.48 20.13
C GLN A 67 -8.80 -0.51 18.94
N ILE A 68 -8.11 -0.88 17.87
CA ILE A 68 -8.02 -0.11 16.62
C ILE A 68 -8.24 -1.04 15.42
N GLN A 69 -8.77 -0.49 14.33
CA GLN A 69 -9.11 -1.25 13.13
C GLN A 69 -8.31 -0.74 11.93
N GLY A 70 -7.51 -1.62 11.33
CA GLY A 70 -6.74 -1.31 10.13
C GLY A 70 -5.73 -0.17 10.31
N PRO A 71 -4.88 -0.19 11.36
CA PRO A 71 -3.78 0.77 11.49
C PRO A 71 -2.81 0.54 10.34
N GLU A 72 -2.69 1.48 9.41
CA GLU A 72 -1.79 1.32 8.26
C GLU A 72 -0.42 1.88 8.57
N SER A 73 -0.24 3.20 8.49
CA SER A 73 1.02 3.85 8.84
C SER A 73 1.20 4.01 10.32
N ILE A 74 2.45 3.93 10.74
CA ILE A 74 2.89 4.17 12.12
C ILE A 74 3.83 5.36 12.10
N ALA A 75 3.48 6.41 12.85
CA ALA A 75 4.30 7.62 12.94
C ALA A 75 4.59 7.99 14.39
N PHE A 76 5.71 8.66 14.60
CA PHE A 76 6.08 9.27 15.89
C PHE A 76 6.34 10.76 15.68
N ASP A 77 5.90 11.59 16.61
CA ASP A 77 6.12 13.02 16.52
C ASP A 77 7.62 13.38 16.72
N PRO A 78 8.06 14.62 16.42
CA PRO A 78 9.46 15.02 16.60
C PRO A 78 9.97 14.93 18.04
N LYS A 79 9.08 14.84 19.02
CA LYS A 79 9.42 14.66 20.45
C LYS A 79 9.49 13.17 20.85
N GLY A 80 9.12 12.26 19.92
CA GLY A 80 9.10 10.82 20.14
C GLY A 80 7.80 10.30 20.75
N HIS A 81 6.74 11.12 20.86
CA HIS A 81 5.44 10.62 21.28
C HIS A 81 4.78 9.78 20.18
N GLY A 82 3.96 8.83 20.57
CA GLY A 82 3.28 7.92 19.64
C GLY A 82 3.17 6.48 20.18
N PRO A 83 2.75 5.54 19.33
CA PRO A 83 2.49 5.70 17.90
C PRO A 83 1.25 6.53 17.59
N TYR A 84 1.31 7.27 16.47
CA TYR A 84 0.15 7.78 15.77
C TYR A 84 -0.18 6.83 14.63
N THR A 85 -1.45 6.62 14.33
CA THR A 85 -1.85 5.78 13.21
C THR A 85 -3.19 6.21 12.62
N GLY A 86 -3.28 6.11 11.29
CA GLY A 86 -4.54 6.25 10.56
C GLY A 86 -5.34 4.96 10.63
N ILE A 87 -6.61 5.03 11.01
CA ILE A 87 -7.47 3.86 11.16
C ILE A 87 -8.64 3.85 10.17
N ALA A 88 -9.27 2.70 10.02
CA ALA A 88 -10.24 2.44 8.96
C ALA A 88 -11.51 3.30 9.01
N ASP A 89 -11.80 3.94 10.14
CA ASP A 89 -12.96 4.82 10.29
C ASP A 89 -12.68 6.30 9.95
N GLY A 90 -11.46 6.60 9.43
CA GLY A 90 -11.06 7.94 9.01
C GLY A 90 -10.48 8.83 10.11
N ARG A 91 -10.24 8.28 11.30
CA ARG A 91 -9.51 8.97 12.37
C ARG A 91 -8.01 8.73 12.27
N ILE A 92 -7.25 9.67 12.80
CA ILE A 92 -5.87 9.48 13.22
C ILE A 92 -5.88 9.47 14.73
N VAL A 93 -5.37 8.40 15.31
CA VAL A 93 -5.35 8.20 16.76
C VAL A 93 -3.93 8.19 17.30
N LEU A 94 -3.76 8.70 18.52
CA LEU A 94 -2.51 8.76 19.27
C LEU A 94 -2.60 7.82 20.48
N TRP A 95 -1.57 7.01 20.68
CA TRP A 95 -1.34 6.31 21.94
C TRP A 95 -0.60 7.22 22.90
N ASP A 96 -1.25 7.62 23.99
CA ASP A 96 -0.68 8.54 25.00
C ASP A 96 0.17 7.84 26.10
N GLY A 97 0.33 6.52 25.98
CA GLY A 97 1.00 5.66 26.98
C GLY A 97 0.03 4.81 27.78
N GLU A 98 -1.25 5.21 27.88
CA GLU A 98 -2.29 4.52 28.64
C GLU A 98 -3.49 4.11 27.78
N LYS A 99 -3.90 4.97 26.84
CA LYS A 99 -5.06 4.77 25.98
C LYS A 99 -4.90 5.42 24.61
N TRP A 100 -5.76 5.02 23.69
CA TRP A 100 -5.92 5.71 22.41
C TRP A 100 -6.78 6.95 22.59
N THR A 101 -6.30 8.07 22.03
CA THR A 101 -7.03 9.35 21.97
C THR A 101 -7.20 9.77 20.51
N ASP A 102 -8.31 10.41 20.19
CA ASP A 102 -8.53 10.98 18.86
C ASP A 102 -7.60 12.17 18.70
N PHE A 103 -6.70 12.10 17.70
CA PHE A 103 -5.80 13.21 17.40
C PHE A 103 -6.36 14.07 16.26
N ALA A 104 -6.75 13.45 15.14
CA ALA A 104 -7.24 14.19 13.98
C ALA A 104 -8.30 13.42 13.18
N TYR A 105 -8.97 14.16 12.30
CA TYR A 105 -9.98 13.65 11.38
C TYR A 105 -9.73 14.19 9.99
N THR A 106 -9.90 13.35 8.95
CA THR A 106 -9.73 13.78 7.55
C THR A 106 -11.06 14.24 6.93
N SER A 107 -12.21 13.91 7.54
CA SER A 107 -13.52 14.31 7.06
C SER A 107 -14.27 15.20 8.06
N ALA A 108 -14.80 16.32 7.57
CA ALA A 108 -15.74 17.16 8.31
C ALA A 108 -17.16 16.55 8.38
N ASN A 109 -17.51 15.65 7.45
CA ASN A 109 -18.86 15.10 7.29
C ASN A 109 -19.02 13.73 7.95
N ARG A 110 -18.44 13.55 9.14
CA ARG A 110 -18.58 12.31 9.91
C ARG A 110 -20.02 12.12 10.39
N SER A 111 -20.48 10.88 10.30
CA SER A 111 -21.83 10.48 10.75
C SER A 111 -21.76 9.09 11.37
N GLY A 112 -22.88 8.52 11.81
CA GLY A 112 -22.96 7.14 12.31
C GLY A 112 -22.46 6.05 11.33
N LEU A 113 -22.27 6.39 10.05
CA LEU A 113 -21.61 5.51 9.08
C LEU A 113 -20.13 5.27 9.40
N CYS A 114 -19.51 6.20 10.13
CA CYS A 114 -18.11 6.16 10.55
C CYS A 114 -17.91 5.56 11.95
N ASP A 115 -18.99 5.14 12.62
CA ASP A 115 -18.91 4.54 13.94
C ASP A 115 -18.07 3.24 13.95
N PRO A 116 -17.47 2.88 15.08
CA PRO A 116 -16.64 1.69 15.20
C PRO A 116 -17.31 0.41 14.69
N LYS A 117 -16.63 -0.33 13.84
CA LYS A 117 -17.06 -1.61 13.25
C LYS A 117 -16.06 -2.73 13.60
N PRO A 118 -16.51 -4.00 13.60
CA PRO A 118 -15.69 -5.11 14.09
C PRO A 118 -14.54 -5.53 13.17
N SER A 119 -14.46 -5.00 11.94
CA SER A 119 -13.44 -5.37 10.96
C SER A 119 -13.04 -4.18 10.09
N PRO A 120 -11.77 -4.03 9.75
CA PRO A 120 -11.31 -2.98 8.84
C PRO A 120 -12.06 -2.97 7.50
N LEU A 121 -12.31 -4.15 6.94
CA LEU A 121 -13.02 -4.27 5.64
C LEU A 121 -14.48 -3.81 5.67
N SER A 122 -15.08 -3.73 6.86
CA SER A 122 -16.46 -3.25 7.02
C SER A 122 -16.62 -1.76 6.75
N TYR A 123 -15.52 -1.01 6.68
CA TYR A 123 -15.53 0.43 6.39
C TYR A 123 -15.40 0.75 4.89
N LEU A 124 -14.97 -0.20 4.08
CA LEU A 124 -14.54 0.02 2.70
C LEU A 124 -15.58 0.78 1.85
N GLU A 125 -16.87 0.53 2.06
CA GLU A 125 -17.94 1.22 1.36
C GLU A 125 -18.14 2.68 1.81
N ASN A 126 -17.78 3.00 3.06
CA ASN A 126 -18.00 4.31 3.68
C ASN A 126 -16.75 5.18 3.78
N GLU A 127 -15.56 4.65 3.42
CA GLU A 127 -14.29 5.39 3.48
C GLU A 127 -14.34 6.72 2.72
N HIS A 128 -15.07 6.79 1.61
CA HIS A 128 -15.21 8.02 0.81
C HIS A 128 -16.02 9.13 1.51
N ILE A 129 -16.69 8.81 2.62
CA ILE A 129 -17.41 9.75 3.49
C ILE A 129 -16.56 10.03 4.74
N CYS A 130 -16.03 8.98 5.35
CA CYS A 130 -15.35 9.05 6.64
C CYS A 130 -13.88 9.47 6.52
N GLY A 131 -13.28 9.28 5.35
CA GLY A 131 -11.85 9.35 5.11
C GLY A 131 -11.17 8.00 5.30
N ARG A 132 -9.94 7.90 4.78
CA ARG A 132 -9.03 6.80 5.01
C ARG A 132 -7.60 7.33 5.00
N PRO A 133 -7.11 7.85 6.13
CA PRO A 133 -5.71 8.23 6.25
C PRO A 133 -4.83 6.98 6.12
N LEU A 134 -3.96 6.98 5.13
CA LEU A 134 -3.00 5.93 4.83
C LEU A 134 -1.61 6.39 5.26
N GLY A 135 -0.88 7.14 4.43
CA GLY A 135 0.43 7.66 4.78
C GLY A 135 0.38 8.78 5.80
N LEU A 136 1.27 8.72 6.79
CA LEU A 136 1.43 9.72 7.85
C LEU A 136 2.90 10.11 8.00
N ARG A 137 3.20 11.42 7.98
CA ARG A 137 4.56 11.90 8.26
C ARG A 137 4.55 13.24 8.97
N PHE A 138 5.28 13.34 10.06
CA PHE A 138 5.50 14.60 10.77
C PHE A 138 6.58 15.44 10.10
N ASP A 139 6.31 16.71 9.90
CA ASP A 139 7.35 17.71 9.66
C ASP A 139 8.16 17.90 10.95
N LYS A 140 9.44 17.60 10.88
CA LYS A 140 10.33 17.64 12.05
C LYS A 140 10.56 19.07 12.60
N LYS A 141 10.32 20.09 11.78
CA LYS A 141 10.53 21.50 12.15
C LYS A 141 9.29 22.14 12.77
N THR A 142 8.14 21.89 12.17
CA THR A 142 6.88 22.52 12.59
C THR A 142 6.08 21.67 13.57
N GLY A 143 6.25 20.34 13.52
CA GLY A 143 5.42 19.38 14.23
C GLY A 143 4.06 19.15 13.56
N ASP A 144 3.81 19.73 12.39
CA ASP A 144 2.62 19.46 11.59
C ASP A 144 2.62 18.01 11.10
N LEU A 145 1.48 17.36 11.11
CA LEU A 145 1.30 16.03 10.53
C LEU A 145 0.74 16.17 9.12
N TYR A 146 1.50 15.72 8.13
CA TYR A 146 1.02 15.54 6.76
C TYR A 146 0.37 14.16 6.60
N ILE A 147 -0.69 14.12 5.82
CA ILE A 147 -1.59 12.97 5.72
C ILE A 147 -1.88 12.70 4.23
N ALA A 148 -1.61 11.50 3.77
CA ALA A 148 -2.12 10.98 2.51
C ALA A 148 -3.47 10.30 2.76
N ASP A 149 -4.58 10.97 2.45
CA ASP A 149 -5.89 10.36 2.57
C ASP A 149 -6.35 9.81 1.22
N ALA A 150 -6.76 8.55 1.21
CA ALA A 150 -7.11 7.83 -0.02
C ALA A 150 -8.27 8.46 -0.83
N TYR A 151 -9.06 9.36 -0.24
CA TYR A 151 -10.23 9.99 -0.86
C TYR A 151 -10.15 11.51 -0.88
N PHE A 152 -9.44 12.10 0.08
CA PHE A 152 -9.39 13.56 0.24
C PHE A 152 -8.07 14.18 -0.20
N GLY A 153 -7.15 13.37 -0.73
CA GLY A 153 -5.89 13.82 -1.28
C GLY A 153 -4.83 14.08 -0.21
N LEU A 154 -3.96 15.05 -0.46
CA LEU A 154 -2.93 15.46 0.47
C LEU A 154 -3.52 16.45 1.48
N MET A 155 -3.37 16.13 2.77
CA MET A 155 -3.90 16.93 3.87
C MET A 155 -2.82 17.22 4.92
N LYS A 156 -3.14 18.13 5.84
CA LYS A 156 -2.26 18.53 6.94
C LYS A 156 -3.08 18.87 8.19
N VAL A 157 -2.52 18.59 9.37
CA VAL A 157 -3.04 19.04 10.65
C VAL A 157 -1.90 19.53 11.54
N GLY A 158 -2.14 20.59 12.31
CA GLY A 158 -1.16 21.11 13.27
C GLY A 158 -0.92 20.17 14.46
N PRO A 159 0.08 20.49 15.31
CA PRO A 159 0.47 19.65 16.44
C PRO A 159 -0.64 19.47 17.51
N GLU A 160 -1.64 20.33 17.52
CA GLU A 160 -2.78 20.23 18.44
C GLU A 160 -3.89 19.28 17.91
N GLY A 161 -3.73 18.75 16.69
CA GLY A 161 -4.73 17.87 16.09
C GLY A 161 -5.98 18.56 15.58
N GLY A 162 -7.09 17.83 15.49
CA GLY A 162 -8.40 18.33 15.04
C GLY A 162 -8.71 17.97 13.58
N LEU A 163 -9.53 18.79 12.91
CA LEU A 163 -9.87 18.56 11.50
C LEU A 163 -8.70 18.93 10.60
N ALA A 164 -8.27 17.98 9.77
CA ALA A 164 -7.18 18.20 8.81
C ALA A 164 -7.61 19.15 7.68
N GLU A 165 -6.70 20.04 7.29
CA GLU A 165 -6.83 20.93 6.14
C GLU A 165 -6.43 20.19 4.87
N THR A 166 -7.23 20.29 3.81
CA THR A 166 -6.88 19.77 2.49
C THR A 166 -5.91 20.72 1.80
N LEU A 167 -4.75 20.22 1.40
CA LEU A 167 -3.73 20.97 0.69
C LEU A 167 -3.92 20.89 -0.83
N THR A 168 -4.20 19.70 -1.35
CA THR A 168 -4.47 19.49 -2.77
C THR A 168 -5.29 18.21 -3.00
N THR A 169 -6.19 18.28 -3.99
CA THR A 169 -7.03 17.16 -4.45
C THR A 169 -6.81 16.83 -5.91
N GLU A 170 -5.90 17.55 -6.58
CA GLU A 170 -5.59 17.35 -7.99
C GLU A 170 -4.14 17.70 -8.31
N ALA A 171 -3.67 17.27 -9.45
CA ALA A 171 -2.44 17.73 -10.06
C ALA A 171 -2.62 17.86 -11.57
N GLU A 172 -2.29 19.04 -12.13
CA GLU A 172 -2.36 19.33 -13.57
C GLU A 172 -3.76 19.08 -14.16
N GLY A 173 -4.82 19.42 -13.39
CA GLY A 173 -6.22 19.23 -13.78
C GLY A 173 -6.73 17.77 -13.70
N VAL A 174 -5.94 16.84 -13.17
CA VAL A 174 -6.34 15.44 -12.97
C VAL A 174 -6.54 15.17 -11.47
N PRO A 175 -7.75 14.78 -11.03
CA PRO A 175 -8.02 14.50 -9.64
C PRO A 175 -7.11 13.41 -9.04
N LEU A 176 -6.84 13.53 -7.74
CA LEU A 176 -6.26 12.47 -6.91
C LEU A 176 -7.39 11.53 -6.50
N LEU A 177 -7.30 10.25 -6.87
CA LEU A 177 -8.35 9.28 -6.54
C LEU A 177 -7.91 8.23 -5.53
N PHE A 178 -6.61 8.04 -5.35
CA PHE A 178 -6.06 7.07 -4.41
C PHE A 178 -4.70 7.54 -3.90
N THR A 179 -4.68 8.67 -3.20
CA THR A 179 -3.47 9.15 -2.50
C THR A 179 -3.07 8.13 -1.44
N ASN A 180 -1.80 7.71 -1.41
CA ASN A 180 -1.41 6.53 -0.65
C ASN A 180 -0.39 6.85 0.44
N ASP A 181 0.83 7.21 0.08
CA ASP A 181 1.90 7.45 1.05
C ASP A 181 2.66 8.74 0.75
N LEU A 182 3.42 9.24 1.72
CA LEU A 182 4.13 10.50 1.60
C LEU A 182 5.39 10.56 2.47
N ASP A 183 6.30 11.46 2.10
CA ASP A 183 7.38 11.94 2.96
C ASP A 183 7.64 13.43 2.76
N VAL A 184 8.28 14.08 3.75
CA VAL A 184 8.48 15.53 3.81
C VAL A 184 9.97 15.85 3.92
N ASP A 185 10.47 16.71 3.02
CA ASP A 185 11.86 17.17 3.08
C ASP A 185 12.07 18.32 4.08
N ASP A 186 13.33 18.66 4.30
CA ASP A 186 13.73 19.76 5.22
C ASP A 186 13.27 21.16 4.78
N GLU A 187 12.80 21.31 3.53
CA GLU A 187 12.23 22.56 3.00
C GLU A 187 10.70 22.59 3.13
N GLY A 188 10.09 21.51 3.62
CA GLY A 188 8.65 21.33 3.76
C GLY A 188 7.97 20.90 2.45
N ASN A 189 8.71 20.55 1.39
CA ASN A 189 8.10 19.96 0.22
C ASN A 189 7.63 18.55 0.55
N VAL A 190 6.43 18.20 0.09
CA VAL A 190 5.84 16.89 0.30
C VAL A 190 5.92 16.09 -0.98
N TYR A 191 6.53 14.91 -0.91
CA TYR A 191 6.55 13.93 -1.98
C TYR A 191 5.53 12.84 -1.64
N PHE A 192 4.66 12.48 -2.58
CA PHE A 192 3.59 11.55 -2.30
C PHE A 192 3.18 10.74 -3.53
N THR A 193 2.51 9.63 -3.29
CA THR A 193 2.01 8.74 -4.32
C THR A 193 0.49 8.88 -4.49
N ASP A 194 0.03 8.76 -5.75
CA ASP A 194 -1.37 8.56 -6.12
C ASP A 194 -1.43 7.24 -6.91
N SER A 195 -1.94 6.20 -6.27
CA SER A 195 -1.88 4.82 -6.77
C SER A 195 -2.67 4.61 -8.06
N SER A 196 -3.70 5.43 -8.31
CA SER A 196 -4.53 5.37 -9.51
C SER A 196 -5.32 6.67 -9.69
N THR A 197 -5.44 7.12 -10.94
CA THR A 197 -6.38 8.18 -11.34
C THR A 197 -7.71 7.63 -11.88
N LYS A 198 -7.91 6.31 -11.84
CA LYS A 198 -9.11 5.62 -12.34
C LYS A 198 -9.92 4.96 -11.25
N TYR A 199 -9.25 4.38 -10.26
CA TYR A 199 -9.88 3.60 -9.21
C TYR A 199 -9.64 4.19 -7.84
N GLN A 200 -10.70 4.43 -7.09
CA GLN A 200 -10.61 4.75 -5.67
C GLN A 200 -10.21 3.50 -4.86
N ARG A 201 -9.71 3.69 -3.64
CA ARG A 201 -9.28 2.61 -2.75
C ARG A 201 -10.35 1.53 -2.55
N ARG A 202 -11.62 1.88 -2.39
CA ARG A 202 -12.72 0.89 -2.28
C ARG A 202 -12.79 -0.06 -3.48
N ASN A 203 -12.21 0.32 -4.60
CA ASN A 203 -12.13 -0.47 -5.83
C ASN A 203 -10.72 -1.05 -6.06
N TYR A 204 -9.89 -1.13 -5.00
CA TYR A 204 -8.47 -1.57 -5.12
C TYR A 204 -8.32 -2.92 -5.83
N MET A 205 -9.29 -3.84 -5.65
CA MET A 205 -9.25 -5.12 -6.36
C MET A 205 -9.34 -4.95 -7.88
N LEU A 206 -10.07 -3.93 -8.37
CA LEU A 206 -10.13 -3.63 -9.80
C LEU A 206 -8.80 -3.04 -10.29
N LEU A 207 -8.15 -2.21 -9.48
CA LEU A 207 -6.80 -1.72 -9.76
C LEU A 207 -5.81 -2.90 -9.88
N VAL A 208 -5.81 -3.83 -8.90
CA VAL A 208 -4.97 -5.04 -8.95
C VAL A 208 -5.27 -5.90 -10.18
N TYR A 209 -6.55 -6.10 -10.51
CA TYR A 209 -6.95 -6.94 -11.65
C TYR A 209 -6.74 -6.27 -13.00
N SER A 210 -6.91 -4.96 -13.11
CA SER A 210 -6.62 -4.23 -14.34
C SER A 210 -5.11 -4.09 -14.54
N ALA A 211 -4.37 -3.89 -13.46
CA ALA A 211 -2.97 -3.48 -13.48
C ALA A 211 -2.75 -2.28 -14.40
N GLU A 212 -3.68 -1.32 -14.37
CA GLU A 212 -3.58 -0.10 -15.18
C GLU A 212 -2.42 0.80 -14.69
N ASP A 213 -1.97 1.69 -15.53
CA ASP A 213 -0.74 2.47 -15.36
C ASP A 213 -0.97 3.97 -15.17
N SER A 214 -2.08 4.36 -14.56
CA SER A 214 -2.38 5.78 -14.31
C SER A 214 -1.75 6.33 -13.03
N GLY A 215 -1.08 5.49 -12.24
CA GLY A 215 -0.43 5.90 -11.00
C GLY A 215 0.69 6.92 -11.21
N ARG A 216 0.91 7.75 -10.18
CA ARG A 216 1.83 8.90 -10.23
C ARG A 216 2.63 9.03 -8.94
N VAL A 217 3.82 9.65 -9.04
CA VAL A 217 4.53 10.27 -7.91
C VAL A 217 4.50 11.79 -8.11
N LEU A 218 4.20 12.50 -7.04
CA LEU A 218 3.95 13.94 -7.06
C LEU A 218 4.80 14.67 -6.02
N LYS A 219 4.98 15.98 -6.25
CA LYS A 219 5.57 16.92 -5.28
C LYS A 219 4.59 18.06 -5.04
N TYR A 220 4.27 18.33 -3.78
CA TYR A 220 3.59 19.54 -3.34
C TYR A 220 4.58 20.53 -2.73
N ASN A 221 4.55 21.77 -3.16
CA ASN A 221 5.36 22.85 -2.60
C ASN A 221 4.49 23.76 -1.72
N PRO A 222 4.73 23.83 -0.40
CA PRO A 222 3.87 24.59 0.51
C PRO A 222 3.94 26.11 0.29
N ASN A 223 5.05 26.63 -0.25
CA ASN A 223 5.23 28.06 -0.49
C ASN A 223 4.42 28.54 -1.70
N THR A 224 4.40 27.76 -2.78
CA THR A 224 3.67 28.11 -4.01
C THR A 224 2.28 27.48 -4.07
N LYS A 225 1.99 26.51 -3.18
CA LYS A 225 0.77 25.69 -3.16
C LYS A 225 0.56 24.90 -4.48
N GLN A 226 1.62 24.64 -5.21
CA GLN A 226 1.57 23.92 -6.50
C GLN A 226 1.88 22.44 -6.28
N THR A 227 1.11 21.60 -6.99
CA THR A 227 1.34 20.16 -7.09
C THR A 227 1.87 19.84 -8.48
N THR A 228 3.03 19.20 -8.54
CA THR A 228 3.72 18.82 -9.79
C THR A 228 3.84 17.31 -9.88
N VAL A 229 3.59 16.72 -11.05
CA VAL A 229 3.78 15.29 -11.27
C VAL A 229 5.24 15.02 -11.67
N LEU A 230 5.95 14.25 -10.84
CA LEU A 230 7.36 13.89 -11.06
C LEU A 230 7.50 12.63 -11.92
N VAL A 231 6.68 11.61 -11.66
CA VAL A 231 6.69 10.33 -12.39
C VAL A 231 5.27 9.95 -12.77
N ARG A 232 5.10 9.43 -13.99
CA ARG A 232 3.81 9.02 -14.56
C ARG A 232 3.87 7.56 -15.01
N ASN A 233 2.72 7.02 -15.39
CA ASN A 233 2.57 5.70 -15.98
C ASN A 233 3.10 4.59 -15.07
N LEU A 234 2.81 4.71 -13.78
CA LEU A 234 3.17 3.72 -12.78
C LEU A 234 2.00 2.75 -12.53
N GLN A 235 2.34 1.49 -12.33
CA GLN A 235 1.36 0.45 -12.00
C GLN A 235 1.32 0.23 -10.49
N PHE A 236 0.36 0.89 -9.83
CA PHE A 236 0.14 0.83 -8.39
C PHE A 236 1.36 1.33 -7.60
N PRO A 237 1.81 2.59 -7.75
CA PRO A 237 2.76 3.17 -6.80
C PRO A 237 2.13 3.20 -5.40
N ASN A 238 2.92 2.85 -4.38
CA ASN A 238 2.48 2.72 -3.00
C ASN A 238 3.41 3.52 -2.09
N GLY A 239 4.10 2.91 -1.13
CA GLY A 239 4.98 3.58 -0.19
C GLY A 239 6.06 4.46 -0.80
N LEU A 240 6.42 5.54 -0.11
CA LEU A 240 7.46 6.49 -0.51
C LEU A 240 8.27 6.94 0.71
N SER A 241 9.60 7.00 0.59
CA SER A 241 10.45 7.52 1.65
C SER A 241 11.69 8.24 1.12
N LEU A 242 12.02 9.38 1.74
CA LEU A 242 13.22 10.16 1.43
C LEU A 242 14.48 9.49 1.95
N SER A 243 15.58 9.65 1.22
CA SER A 243 16.91 9.30 1.74
C SER A 243 17.31 10.26 2.87
N LYS A 244 18.12 9.76 3.80
CA LYS A 244 18.57 10.51 4.98
C LYS A 244 19.22 11.86 4.62
N ASP A 245 19.93 11.93 3.49
CA ASP A 245 20.62 13.13 3.00
C ASP A 245 19.75 13.99 2.07
N GLY A 246 18.53 13.57 1.80
CA GLY A 246 17.61 14.25 0.89
C GLY A 246 18.11 14.33 -0.56
N SER A 247 19.00 13.42 -0.98
CA SER A 247 19.52 13.38 -2.36
C SER A 247 18.62 12.61 -3.31
N PHE A 248 17.80 11.71 -2.80
CA PHE A 248 16.81 10.95 -3.53
C PHE A 248 15.63 10.55 -2.63
N PHE A 249 14.59 10.02 -3.22
CA PHE A 249 13.59 9.21 -2.51
C PHE A 249 13.45 7.85 -3.19
N VAL A 250 12.94 6.90 -2.43
CA VAL A 250 12.53 5.59 -2.95
C VAL A 250 11.01 5.49 -2.95
N PHE A 251 10.46 4.72 -3.90
CA PHE A 251 9.03 4.41 -3.90
C PHE A 251 8.77 2.98 -4.38
N CYS A 252 7.73 2.39 -3.85
CA CYS A 252 7.27 1.05 -4.19
C CYS A 252 6.44 1.08 -5.47
N GLU A 253 6.80 0.31 -6.49
CA GLU A 253 5.95 0.04 -7.66
C GLU A 253 5.28 -1.32 -7.47
N GLY A 254 4.08 -1.30 -6.85
CA GLY A 254 3.39 -2.46 -6.30
C GLY A 254 3.18 -3.59 -7.32
N ALA A 255 2.59 -3.31 -8.48
CA ALA A 255 2.29 -4.34 -9.47
C ALA A 255 3.55 -5.01 -10.06
N LYS A 256 4.66 -4.28 -10.16
CA LYS A 256 5.93 -4.81 -10.70
C LYS A 256 6.82 -5.44 -9.64
N GLY A 257 6.56 -5.21 -8.34
CA GLY A 257 7.39 -5.73 -7.26
C GLY A 257 8.81 -5.17 -7.29
N ARG A 258 8.93 -3.87 -7.39
CA ARG A 258 10.19 -3.13 -7.47
C ARG A 258 10.22 -2.00 -6.46
N LEU A 259 11.39 -1.74 -5.91
CA LEU A 259 11.73 -0.51 -5.23
C LEU A 259 12.44 0.38 -6.25
N GLN A 260 11.85 1.55 -6.53
CA GLN A 260 12.36 2.54 -7.46
C GLN A 260 13.09 3.63 -6.68
N LYS A 261 14.13 4.24 -7.27
CA LYS A 261 14.85 5.38 -6.74
C LYS A 261 14.71 6.56 -7.69
N TYR A 262 14.22 7.70 -7.18
CA TYR A 262 14.14 8.96 -7.92
C TYR A 262 15.16 9.94 -7.37
N TRP A 263 16.01 10.47 -8.22
CA TRP A 263 17.08 11.39 -7.86
C TRP A 263 16.56 12.84 -7.76
N LEU A 264 16.76 13.45 -6.59
CA LEU A 264 16.41 14.85 -6.34
C LEU A 264 17.58 15.79 -6.60
N LYS A 265 18.82 15.31 -6.39
CA LYS A 265 20.05 16.10 -6.49
C LYS A 265 21.12 15.40 -7.33
N GLY A 266 22.14 16.17 -7.74
CA GLY A 266 23.28 15.66 -8.52
C GLY A 266 22.98 15.53 -10.00
N GLU A 267 23.88 14.86 -10.73
CA GLU A 267 23.83 14.73 -12.20
C GLU A 267 22.60 13.97 -12.71
N LYS A 268 22.05 13.07 -11.90
CA LYS A 268 20.86 12.28 -12.23
C LYS A 268 19.55 12.95 -11.79
N ALA A 269 19.56 14.17 -11.24
CA ALA A 269 18.36 14.84 -10.75
C ALA A 269 17.24 14.85 -11.81
N GLY A 270 16.02 14.48 -11.37
CA GLY A 270 14.85 14.37 -12.26
C GLY A 270 14.71 13.02 -12.98
N THR A 271 15.60 12.06 -12.75
CA THR A 271 15.53 10.71 -13.32
C THR A 271 15.22 9.68 -12.23
N PHE A 272 14.72 8.50 -12.63
CA PHE A 272 14.52 7.38 -11.73
C PHE A 272 15.02 6.07 -12.33
N GLU A 273 15.35 5.13 -11.45
CA GLU A 273 15.90 3.82 -11.81
C GLU A 273 15.42 2.75 -10.83
N VAL A 274 15.48 1.48 -11.23
CA VAL A 274 15.21 0.36 -10.33
C VAL A 274 16.33 0.26 -9.30
N MET A 275 16.02 0.45 -8.03
CA MET A 275 16.95 0.28 -6.92
C MET A 275 17.07 -1.20 -6.52
N ALA A 276 15.95 -1.90 -6.42
CA ALA A 276 15.92 -3.30 -6.05
C ALA A 276 14.71 -4.02 -6.63
N VAL A 277 14.91 -5.30 -6.96
CA VAL A 277 13.81 -6.26 -7.19
C VAL A 277 13.39 -6.83 -5.85
N LEU A 278 12.09 -6.88 -5.61
CA LEU A 278 11.53 -7.31 -4.33
C LEU A 278 11.01 -8.75 -4.40
N PRO A 279 11.01 -9.50 -3.27
CA PRO A 279 10.57 -10.90 -3.25
C PRO A 279 9.06 -11.07 -3.47
N GLY A 280 8.32 -9.96 -3.52
CA GLY A 280 6.87 -9.96 -3.65
C GLY A 280 6.31 -8.60 -4.05
N TYR A 281 5.07 -8.37 -3.68
CA TYR A 281 4.35 -7.12 -3.94
C TYR A 281 4.51 -6.19 -2.74
N PRO A 282 5.25 -5.07 -2.89
CA PRO A 282 5.48 -4.14 -1.79
C PRO A 282 4.22 -3.32 -1.46
N ASP A 283 4.13 -2.92 -0.22
CA ASP A 283 3.22 -1.92 0.32
C ASP A 283 4.03 -0.66 0.66
N ASN A 284 4.19 -0.28 1.93
CA ASN A 284 4.93 0.91 2.31
C ASN A 284 6.44 0.67 2.49
N VAL A 285 7.21 1.77 2.47
CA VAL A 285 8.64 1.83 2.70
C VAL A 285 8.99 2.97 3.64
N SER A 286 9.85 2.72 4.63
CA SER A 286 10.31 3.73 5.58
C SER A 286 11.82 3.71 5.76
N ALA A 287 12.46 4.88 5.74
CA ALA A 287 13.89 5.02 6.01
C ALA A 287 14.15 5.03 7.52
N ASN A 288 15.13 4.26 7.98
CA ASN A 288 15.57 4.32 9.36
C ASN A 288 16.65 5.40 9.59
N GLU A 289 17.04 5.60 10.83
CA GLU A 289 18.06 6.59 11.22
C GLU A 289 19.44 6.34 10.60
N ARG A 290 19.73 5.12 10.12
CA ARG A 290 20.97 4.79 9.42
C ARG A 290 20.90 5.06 7.91
N GLY A 291 19.71 5.44 7.40
CA GLY A 291 19.44 5.64 5.96
C GLY A 291 19.18 4.35 5.19
N GLU A 292 18.95 3.24 5.91
CA GLU A 292 18.50 1.97 5.33
C GLU A 292 16.97 2.00 5.17
N PHE A 293 16.43 1.24 4.23
CA PHE A 293 15.01 1.24 3.90
C PHE A 293 14.35 -0.08 4.30
N TRP A 294 13.39 -0.02 5.20
CA TRP A 294 12.48 -1.11 5.49
C TRP A 294 11.30 -1.09 4.52
N VAL A 295 10.99 -2.23 3.93
CA VAL A 295 9.87 -2.38 2.99
C VAL A 295 8.94 -3.45 3.50
N ALA A 296 7.67 -3.11 3.67
CA ALA A 296 6.60 -4.06 3.91
C ALA A 296 6.24 -4.77 2.61
N ILE A 297 6.18 -6.09 2.63
CA ILE A 297 5.80 -6.93 1.47
C ILE A 297 4.45 -7.57 1.78
N HIS A 298 3.43 -7.16 1.05
CA HIS A 298 2.06 -7.64 1.23
C HIS A 298 1.94 -9.17 1.05
N CYS A 299 2.58 -9.70 0.02
CA CYS A 299 2.70 -11.15 -0.21
C CYS A 299 3.85 -11.47 -1.18
N ARG A 300 4.37 -12.70 -1.10
CA ARG A 300 5.37 -13.18 -2.07
C ARG A 300 4.75 -13.33 -3.46
N ARG A 301 5.56 -13.16 -4.47
CA ARG A 301 5.17 -13.45 -5.84
C ARG A 301 5.06 -14.97 -6.04
N THR A 302 3.90 -15.41 -6.50
CA THR A 302 3.64 -16.80 -6.85
C THR A 302 3.76 -17.00 -8.36
N ILE A 303 3.95 -18.26 -8.82
CA ILE A 303 3.90 -18.59 -10.26
C ILE A 303 2.57 -18.16 -10.86
N TYR A 304 1.45 -18.36 -10.13
CA TYR A 304 0.13 -17.94 -10.55
C TYR A 304 0.07 -16.42 -10.78
N SER A 305 0.51 -15.62 -9.81
CA SER A 305 0.50 -14.17 -9.94
C SER A 305 1.45 -13.65 -11.01
N TYR A 306 2.60 -14.31 -11.19
CA TYR A 306 3.57 -14.00 -12.24
C TYR A 306 3.00 -14.23 -13.65
N ILE A 307 2.39 -15.39 -13.90
CA ILE A 307 1.74 -15.71 -15.19
C ILE A 307 0.59 -14.73 -15.46
N ASN A 308 -0.24 -14.43 -14.46
CA ASN A 308 -1.32 -13.46 -14.60
C ASN A 308 -0.82 -12.04 -14.90
N SER A 309 0.37 -11.67 -14.43
CA SER A 309 0.99 -10.38 -14.74
C SER A 309 1.32 -10.25 -16.23
N ILE A 310 1.92 -11.29 -16.81
CA ILE A 310 2.41 -11.29 -18.20
C ILE A 310 1.27 -11.43 -19.21
N TYR A 311 0.23 -12.24 -18.87
CA TYR A 311 -0.85 -12.59 -19.80
C TYR A 311 -2.19 -11.94 -19.41
N PRO A 312 -2.45 -10.67 -19.82
CA PRO A 312 -3.68 -9.96 -19.46
C PRO A 312 -4.95 -10.65 -19.95
N GLN A 313 -4.90 -11.33 -21.11
CA GLN A 313 -6.05 -12.06 -21.64
C GLN A 313 -6.42 -13.28 -20.78
N LEU A 314 -5.41 -14.00 -20.27
CA LEU A 314 -5.64 -15.09 -19.30
C LEU A 314 -6.26 -14.53 -18.01
N ARG A 315 -5.75 -13.42 -17.50
CA ARG A 315 -6.30 -12.74 -16.31
C ARG A 315 -7.75 -12.33 -16.52
N LEU A 316 -8.08 -11.74 -17.68
CA LEU A 316 -9.47 -11.41 -18.05
C LEU A 316 -10.37 -12.65 -18.10
N PHE A 317 -9.90 -13.74 -18.70
CA PHE A 317 -10.63 -15.00 -18.75
C PHE A 317 -10.91 -15.52 -17.33
N LEU A 318 -9.88 -15.56 -16.46
CA LEU A 318 -10.03 -16.02 -15.09
C LEU A 318 -10.96 -15.12 -14.26
N LEU A 319 -10.99 -13.80 -14.54
CA LEU A 319 -11.90 -12.87 -13.88
C LEU A 319 -13.38 -13.12 -14.24
N LYS A 320 -13.64 -13.66 -15.41
CA LYS A 320 -15.00 -14.01 -15.87
C LYS A 320 -15.51 -15.35 -15.32
N LEU A 321 -14.63 -16.18 -14.76
CA LEU A 321 -15.05 -17.43 -14.12
C LEU A 321 -15.89 -17.15 -12.87
N PRO A 322 -16.89 -17.97 -12.54
CA PRO A 322 -17.73 -17.83 -11.36
C PRO A 322 -17.00 -18.26 -10.07
N ILE A 323 -15.83 -17.68 -9.84
CA ILE A 323 -14.99 -17.94 -8.64
C ILE A 323 -15.27 -16.82 -7.65
N PRO A 324 -15.65 -17.14 -6.39
CA PRO A 324 -15.87 -16.14 -5.37
C PRO A 324 -14.64 -15.23 -5.16
N VAL A 325 -14.87 -13.93 -5.01
CA VAL A 325 -13.79 -12.91 -4.87
C VAL A 325 -12.81 -13.28 -3.76
N LYS A 326 -13.30 -13.80 -2.61
CA LYS A 326 -12.45 -14.24 -1.48
C LYS A 326 -11.50 -15.37 -1.87
N LEU A 327 -11.99 -16.37 -2.63
CA LEU A 327 -11.15 -17.49 -3.08
C LEU A 327 -10.13 -17.02 -4.11
N ARG A 328 -10.51 -16.09 -4.98
CA ARG A 328 -9.61 -15.49 -5.98
C ARG A 328 -8.49 -14.69 -5.32
N ALA A 329 -8.83 -13.86 -4.33
CA ALA A 329 -7.84 -13.15 -3.53
C ALA A 329 -6.87 -14.12 -2.84
N LEU A 330 -7.40 -15.18 -2.23
CA LEU A 330 -6.57 -16.21 -1.57
C LEU A 330 -5.62 -16.90 -2.55
N LEU A 331 -6.06 -17.22 -3.76
CA LEU A 331 -5.19 -17.79 -4.81
C LEU A 331 -4.08 -16.81 -5.21
N HIS A 332 -4.40 -15.51 -5.32
CA HIS A 332 -3.41 -14.49 -5.63
C HIS A 332 -2.32 -14.40 -4.54
N LEU A 333 -2.73 -14.48 -3.29
CA LEU A 333 -1.87 -14.46 -2.11
C LEU A 333 -1.10 -15.77 -1.87
N GLY A 334 -1.34 -16.82 -2.67
CA GLY A 334 -0.69 -18.12 -2.47
C GLY A 334 -1.29 -18.98 -1.35
N GLY A 335 -2.54 -18.70 -0.96
CA GLY A 335 -3.29 -19.49 0.02
C GLY A 335 -3.06 -19.09 1.47
N LYS A 336 -2.19 -18.13 1.77
CA LYS A 336 -1.82 -17.66 3.12
C LYS A 336 -1.77 -16.13 3.14
N LEU A 337 -1.80 -15.56 4.34
CA LEU A 337 -1.53 -14.14 4.59
C LEU A 337 -0.21 -14.03 5.38
N PRO A 338 0.95 -14.12 4.73
CA PRO A 338 2.23 -14.00 5.42
C PRO A 338 2.47 -12.57 5.92
N ALA A 339 3.42 -12.42 6.83
CA ALA A 339 4.09 -11.15 7.06
C ALA A 339 5.52 -11.25 6.55
N ILE A 340 5.94 -10.26 5.78
CA ILE A 340 7.28 -10.20 5.22
C ILE A 340 7.75 -8.75 5.29
N VAL A 341 8.91 -8.56 5.89
CA VAL A 341 9.56 -7.25 5.98
C VAL A 341 11.01 -7.41 5.52
N VAL A 342 11.42 -6.55 4.60
CA VAL A 342 12.77 -6.61 4.03
C VAL A 342 13.50 -5.29 4.23
N LYS A 343 14.81 -5.34 4.46
CA LYS A 343 15.65 -4.16 4.63
C LYS A 343 16.69 -4.07 3.53
N TYR A 344 16.79 -2.88 2.92
CA TYR A 344 17.75 -2.58 1.86
C TYR A 344 18.68 -1.43 2.27
N SER A 345 19.94 -1.49 1.77
CA SER A 345 20.86 -0.36 1.85
C SER A 345 20.48 0.74 0.85
N PRO A 346 21.01 1.97 0.97
CA PRO A 346 20.83 3.05 -0.01
C PRO A 346 21.25 2.70 -1.44
N GLU A 347 22.13 1.70 -1.60
CA GLU A 347 22.61 1.20 -2.89
C GLU A 347 21.74 0.06 -3.46
N GLY A 348 20.69 -0.36 -2.72
CA GLY A 348 19.78 -1.43 -3.15
C GLY A 348 20.23 -2.86 -2.79
N LYS A 349 21.21 -3.00 -1.87
CA LYS A 349 21.61 -4.32 -1.38
C LYS A 349 20.64 -4.81 -0.31
N LEU A 350 20.14 -6.03 -0.47
CA LEU A 350 19.33 -6.70 0.56
C LEU A 350 20.19 -6.94 1.81
N LEU A 351 19.76 -6.41 2.96
CA LEU A 351 20.44 -6.49 4.25
C LEU A 351 19.80 -7.50 5.20
N ARG A 352 18.47 -7.55 5.22
CA ARG A 352 17.73 -8.43 6.15
C ARG A 352 16.37 -8.80 5.57
N ILE A 353 15.92 -10.01 5.90
CA ILE A 353 14.55 -10.47 5.70
C ILE A 353 14.03 -10.97 7.03
N LEU A 354 12.81 -10.59 7.38
CA LEU A 354 12.08 -11.08 8.54
C LEU A 354 10.71 -11.56 8.07
N GLU A 355 10.29 -12.73 8.52
CA GLU A 355 9.04 -13.35 8.05
C GLU A 355 8.23 -13.98 9.19
N ASP A 356 6.92 -14.04 8.98
CA ASP A 356 6.00 -15.04 9.49
C ASP A 356 5.31 -15.67 8.26
N GLU A 357 5.91 -16.73 7.70
CA GLU A 357 5.49 -17.33 6.42
C GLU A 357 4.04 -17.83 6.46
N GLU A 358 3.57 -18.23 7.63
CA GLU A 358 2.21 -18.75 7.79
C GLU A 358 1.22 -17.72 8.31
N GLY A 359 1.69 -16.52 8.72
CA GLY A 359 0.87 -15.49 9.32
C GLY A 359 0.23 -15.91 10.65
N LYS A 360 0.97 -16.67 11.47
CA LYS A 360 0.48 -17.17 12.77
C LYS A 360 0.32 -16.06 13.79
N VAL A 361 1.26 -15.14 13.83
CA VAL A 361 1.30 -14.04 14.78
C VAL A 361 1.10 -12.72 14.04
N VAL A 362 1.97 -12.42 13.06
CA VAL A 362 1.90 -11.23 12.24
C VAL A 362 1.49 -11.61 10.82
N ARG A 363 0.63 -10.81 10.20
CA ARG A 363 0.16 -11.06 8.83
C ARG A 363 -0.20 -9.78 8.11
N ALA A 364 -0.08 -9.81 6.77
CA ALA A 364 -0.51 -8.74 5.89
C ALA A 364 0.02 -7.36 6.33
N VAL A 365 1.35 -7.27 6.55
CA VAL A 365 2.00 -6.01 6.94
C VAL A 365 1.87 -5.01 5.81
N SER A 366 1.38 -3.80 6.13
CA SER A 366 1.29 -2.67 5.20
C SER A 366 2.41 -1.66 5.41
N ASP A 367 2.81 -1.41 6.65
CA ASP A 367 3.85 -0.46 6.99
C ASP A 367 4.80 -1.00 8.05
N VAL A 368 6.03 -0.49 8.07
CA VAL A 368 7.05 -0.84 9.05
C VAL A 368 7.91 0.36 9.40
N GLU A 369 7.84 0.79 10.64
CA GLU A 369 8.64 1.90 11.19
C GLU A 369 9.66 1.36 12.21
N GLU A 370 10.96 1.69 12.03
CA GLU A 370 12.03 1.38 13.00
C GLU A 370 12.13 2.50 14.02
N LYS A 371 11.79 2.21 15.29
CA LYS A 371 11.88 3.17 16.39
C LYS A 371 12.46 2.51 17.64
N ASP A 372 13.48 3.10 18.21
CA ASP A 372 14.12 2.68 19.49
C ASP A 372 14.49 1.19 19.52
N GLY A 373 15.10 0.68 18.41
CA GLY A 373 15.51 -0.71 18.27
C GLY A 373 14.35 -1.70 18.08
N LYS A 374 13.16 -1.22 17.75
CA LYS A 374 11.97 -2.02 17.48
C LYS A 374 11.43 -1.74 16.10
N LEU A 375 10.81 -2.75 15.50
CA LEU A 375 9.97 -2.58 14.31
C LEU A 375 8.51 -2.54 14.74
N TRP A 376 7.87 -1.44 14.42
CA TRP A 376 6.44 -1.25 14.58
C TRP A 376 5.78 -1.53 13.22
N MET A 377 4.84 -2.45 13.19
CA MET A 377 4.23 -2.93 11.95
C MET A 377 2.72 -2.71 11.97
N GLY A 378 2.25 -1.95 11.01
CA GLY A 378 0.83 -1.70 10.76
C GLY A 378 0.25 -2.61 9.68
N SER A 379 -1.08 -2.64 9.59
CA SER A 379 -1.79 -3.40 8.55
C SER A 379 -3.18 -2.81 8.28
N VAL A 380 -3.51 -2.60 7.02
CA VAL A 380 -4.87 -2.21 6.60
C VAL A 380 -5.93 -3.27 6.91
N LEU A 381 -5.52 -4.52 7.13
CA LEU A 381 -6.41 -5.67 7.28
C LEU A 381 -6.55 -6.17 8.71
N MET A 382 -5.65 -5.78 9.62
CA MET A 382 -5.58 -6.34 10.98
C MET A 382 -6.05 -5.34 12.02
N PRO A 383 -6.64 -5.84 13.13
CA PRO A 383 -7.10 -5.00 14.23
C PRO A 383 -6.03 -4.85 15.34
N PHE A 384 -4.76 -4.70 14.98
CA PHE A 384 -3.65 -4.60 15.92
C PHE A 384 -2.40 -3.96 15.28
N ILE A 385 -1.46 -3.56 16.11
CA ILE A 385 -0.08 -3.25 15.74
C ILE A 385 0.81 -4.39 16.25
N ALA A 386 1.74 -4.87 15.41
CA ALA A 386 2.75 -5.83 15.82
C ALA A 386 4.09 -5.12 16.09
N VAL A 387 4.78 -5.53 17.15
CA VAL A 387 6.08 -4.94 17.53
C VAL A 387 7.12 -6.05 17.67
N TYR A 388 8.18 -5.96 16.86
CA TYR A 388 9.31 -6.89 16.87
C TYR A 388 10.54 -6.19 17.45
N GLN A 389 11.22 -6.84 18.42
CA GLN A 389 12.48 -6.33 18.98
C GLN A 389 13.63 -6.69 18.05
N LEU A 390 14.33 -5.67 17.52
CA LEU A 390 15.57 -5.87 16.77
C LEU A 390 16.68 -6.34 17.70
N GLU A 391 17.42 -7.36 17.24
CA GLU A 391 18.63 -7.88 17.91
C GLU A 391 19.85 -7.04 17.54
#